data_07ef2f0889b42c3eb776f24b97f4120a
#
_entry.id   07ef2f0889b42c3eb776f24b97f4120a
#
_cell.length_a   1.000
_cell.length_b   1.000
_cell.length_c   1.000
_cell.angle_alpha   90.00
_cell.angle_beta   90.00
_cell.angle_gamma   90.00
#
_symmetry.space_group_name_H-M   'P 1'
#
loop_
_entity.id
_entity.type
_entity.pdbx_description
1 polymer ?
#
loop_
_entity_poly.entity_id
_entity_poly.type
_entity_poly.pdbx_seq_one_letter_code
_entity_poly.pdbx_strand_id
1 'polypeptide(L)'
;LHLSIRRQRQMCIRDRYKEGMMDQVDRVIYDLKHTPFSRRILTNIYVHQDLHEMNLYPCAYSMTFNVTQKKGDDRLTLNGILNQRSQDVLAANNWNVCQYAVLMHMLAQVCDMRVGELVHVIADAHIYDRHVPIVKELIERPQYDAPKFWLNPDIKDFYQFTTDDIKITDYVTGEQIKDIPIAV
;
A
#
# COMPACT_ATOMS: atom_id res chain seq x y z
N LEU A 1 -11.37 4.86 -1.90
CA LEU A 1 -9.94 4.96 -2.30
C LEU A 1 -9.52 6.41 -2.62
N HIS A 2 -10.32 7.13 -3.42
CA HIS A 2 -10.00 8.52 -3.82
C HIS A 2 -9.93 9.52 -2.66
N LEU A 3 -10.73 9.36 -1.62
CA LEU A 3 -10.76 10.29 -0.50
C LEU A 3 -9.58 10.09 0.48
N SER A 4 -9.16 8.85 0.72
CA SER A 4 -8.02 8.59 1.60
C SER A 4 -6.69 8.96 0.91
N ILE A 5 -6.54 8.66 -0.38
CA ILE A 5 -5.37 9.08 -1.16
C ILE A 5 -5.32 10.60 -1.35
N ARG A 6 -6.47 11.27 -1.55
CA ARG A 6 -6.52 12.74 -1.58
C ARG A 6 -6.22 13.36 -0.21
N ARG A 7 -6.71 12.80 0.90
CA ARG A 7 -6.35 13.27 2.25
C ARG A 7 -4.90 12.98 2.60
N GLN A 8 -4.36 11.81 2.22
CA GLN A 8 -2.92 11.52 2.33
C GLN A 8 -2.10 12.46 1.45
N ARG A 9 -2.58 12.82 0.27
CA ARG A 9 -1.97 13.81 -0.62
C ARG A 9 -2.06 15.23 -0.05
N GLN A 10 -3.13 15.57 0.66
CA GLN A 10 -3.28 16.84 1.38
C GLN A 10 -2.48 16.86 2.69
N MET A 11 -2.25 15.74 3.34
CA MET A 11 -1.46 15.63 4.58
C MET A 11 0.05 15.48 4.32
N CYS A 12 0.45 14.92 3.20
CA CYS A 12 1.84 14.96 2.69
C CYS A 12 2.19 16.30 2.02
N ILE A 13 1.36 17.19 2.04
CA ILE A 13 1.12 18.59 1.73
C ILE A 13 2.30 19.27 1.03
N ARG A 14 2.14 19.42 -0.28
CA ARG A 14 2.86 20.42 -1.06
C ARG A 14 2.84 21.81 -0.41
N ASP A 15 1.76 22.17 0.24
CA ASP A 15 1.54 23.49 0.86
C ASP A 15 2.42 23.76 2.09
N ARG A 16 3.02 22.74 2.69
CA ARG A 16 3.96 22.88 3.82
C ARG A 16 5.44 22.88 3.39
N TYR A 17 5.71 22.53 2.14
CA TYR A 17 7.08 22.56 1.62
C TYR A 17 7.36 23.93 1.00
N LYS A 18 8.49 24.51 1.36
CA LYS A 18 9.01 25.71 0.70
C LYS A 18 9.35 25.38 -0.75
N GLU A 19 9.35 26.37 -1.62
CA GLU A 19 9.81 26.23 -2.99
C GLU A 19 11.16 25.48 -3.05
N GLY A 20 11.23 24.43 -3.88
CA GLY A 20 12.41 23.56 -4.00
C GLY A 20 12.42 22.35 -3.05
N MET A 21 11.42 22.17 -2.18
CA MET A 21 11.27 20.95 -1.37
C MET A 21 10.43 19.91 -2.10
N MET A 22 10.69 18.63 -1.78
CA MET A 22 9.94 17.49 -2.30
C MET A 22 8.90 17.03 -1.27
N ASP A 23 7.72 16.58 -1.74
CA ASP A 23 6.83 15.79 -0.90
C ASP A 23 7.41 14.39 -0.65
N GLN A 24 6.74 13.58 0.20
CA GLN A 24 7.27 12.26 0.55
C GLN A 24 7.38 11.31 -0.64
N VAL A 25 6.43 11.37 -1.58
CA VAL A 25 6.42 10.48 -2.75
C VAL A 25 7.50 10.89 -3.75
N ASP A 26 7.60 12.20 -4.04
CA ASP A 26 8.67 12.75 -4.87
C ASP A 26 10.06 12.41 -4.29
N ARG A 27 10.20 12.49 -2.96
CA ARG A 27 11.45 12.13 -2.29
C ARG A 27 11.77 10.65 -2.42
N VAL A 28 10.78 9.77 -2.25
CA VAL A 28 10.97 8.31 -2.45
C VAL A 28 11.40 8.03 -3.89
N ILE A 29 10.71 8.61 -4.88
CA ILE A 29 11.06 8.43 -6.30
C ILE A 29 12.47 8.93 -6.59
N TYR A 30 12.82 10.11 -6.07
CA TYR A 30 14.15 10.68 -6.22
C TYR A 30 15.23 9.76 -5.65
N ASP A 31 15.04 9.31 -4.40
CA ASP A 31 16.03 8.46 -3.72
C ASP A 31 16.12 7.07 -4.40
N LEU A 32 15.02 6.47 -4.86
CA LEU A 32 15.03 5.22 -5.61
C LEU A 32 15.81 5.34 -6.93
N LYS A 33 15.73 6.48 -7.62
CA LYS A 33 16.43 6.69 -8.89
C LYS A 33 17.91 7.04 -8.71
N HIS A 34 18.29 7.76 -7.64
CA HIS A 34 19.65 8.31 -7.49
C HIS A 34 20.47 7.62 -6.41
N THR A 35 19.84 7.09 -5.36
CA THR A 35 20.49 6.42 -4.24
C THR A 35 19.72 5.19 -3.80
N PRO A 36 19.46 4.21 -4.71
CA PRO A 36 18.52 3.11 -4.47
C PRO A 36 18.85 2.25 -3.24
N PHE A 37 20.10 2.13 -2.87
CA PHE A 37 20.55 1.38 -1.68
C PHE A 37 20.54 2.21 -0.38
N SER A 38 19.97 3.41 -0.40
CA SER A 38 19.80 4.21 0.80
C SER A 38 18.86 3.53 1.81
N ARG A 39 19.22 3.60 3.08
CA ARG A 39 18.42 3.09 4.21
C ARG A 39 17.44 4.14 4.76
N ARG A 40 17.20 5.22 4.02
CA ARG A 40 16.39 6.38 4.42
C ARG A 40 15.13 6.54 3.57
N ILE A 41 14.83 5.56 2.71
CA ILE A 41 13.70 5.62 1.79
C ILE A 41 12.46 5.11 2.52
N LEU A 42 11.62 6.04 2.96
CA LEU A 42 10.39 5.69 3.66
C LEU A 42 9.32 6.79 3.50
N THR A 43 8.07 6.39 3.71
CA THR A 43 6.93 7.29 3.88
C THR A 43 6.30 7.08 5.25
N ASN A 44 5.76 8.16 5.84
CA ASN A 44 5.03 8.11 7.10
C ASN A 44 3.84 9.06 7.05
N ILE A 45 2.65 8.52 7.35
CA ILE A 45 1.41 9.28 7.37
C ILE A 45 0.87 9.51 8.80
N TYR A 46 1.56 8.98 9.82
CA TYR A 46 1.21 9.21 11.21
C TYR A 46 1.89 10.48 11.72
N VAL A 47 1.30 11.62 11.41
CA VAL A 47 1.81 12.94 11.77
C VAL A 47 1.11 13.40 13.04
N HIS A 48 1.79 13.37 14.19
CA HIS A 48 1.20 13.67 15.49
C HIS A 48 0.52 15.04 15.56
N GLN A 49 1.05 16.02 14.84
CA GLN A 49 0.48 17.38 14.81
C GLN A 49 -0.89 17.44 14.13
N ASP A 50 -1.18 16.49 13.24
CA ASP A 50 -2.40 16.49 12.42
C ASP A 50 -3.47 15.51 12.96
N LEU A 51 -3.15 14.70 13.99
CA LEU A 51 -4.05 13.67 14.50
C LEU A 51 -5.37 14.24 15.04
N HIS A 52 -5.35 15.45 15.59
CA HIS A 52 -6.54 16.11 16.12
C HIS A 52 -7.59 16.45 15.06
N GLU A 53 -7.19 16.50 13.77
CA GLU A 53 -8.09 16.73 12.65
C GLU A 53 -8.69 15.42 12.07
N MET A 54 -8.30 14.26 12.62
CA MET A 54 -8.70 12.95 12.10
C MET A 54 -9.74 12.29 12.99
N ASN A 55 -10.83 11.81 12.39
CA ASN A 55 -11.79 10.96 13.08
C ASN A 55 -11.23 9.57 13.41
N LEU A 56 -10.32 9.06 12.56
CA LEU A 56 -9.64 7.78 12.73
C LEU A 56 -8.16 7.92 12.37
N TYR A 57 -7.30 7.59 13.31
CA TYR A 57 -5.86 7.64 13.11
C TYR A 57 -5.40 6.57 12.10
N PRO A 58 -4.36 6.85 11.29
CA PRO A 58 -3.86 5.89 10.31
C PRO A 58 -3.50 4.55 10.94
N CYS A 59 -4.08 3.45 10.44
CA CYS A 59 -3.76 2.10 10.88
C CYS A 59 -2.45 1.64 10.22
N ALA A 60 -2.40 1.59 8.91
CA ALA A 60 -1.18 1.45 8.12
C ALA A 60 -0.50 2.82 8.05
N TYR A 61 0.62 2.99 8.74
CA TYR A 61 1.14 4.32 9.01
C TYR A 61 2.50 4.63 8.39
N SER A 62 3.31 3.63 8.11
CA SER A 62 4.60 3.87 7.46
C SER A 62 4.97 2.73 6.51
N MET A 63 5.69 3.07 5.46
CA MET A 63 6.27 2.11 4.53
C MET A 63 7.74 2.44 4.31
N THR A 64 8.60 1.47 4.60
CA THR A 64 10.04 1.54 4.34
C THR A 64 10.35 0.75 3.08
N PHE A 65 11.14 1.34 2.19
CA PHE A 65 11.56 0.72 0.95
C PHE A 65 12.99 0.22 1.04
N ASN A 66 13.23 -0.94 0.46
CA ASN A 66 14.55 -1.56 0.35
C ASN A 66 14.77 -2.07 -1.07
N VAL A 67 15.96 -1.87 -1.59
CA VAL A 67 16.32 -2.30 -2.93
C VAL A 67 17.36 -3.41 -2.87
N THR A 68 17.13 -4.47 -3.62
CA THR A 68 18.05 -5.59 -3.76
C THR A 68 18.45 -5.78 -5.21
N GLN A 69 19.62 -6.39 -5.44
CA GLN A 69 20.12 -6.76 -6.75
C GLN A 69 20.61 -8.21 -6.73
N LYS A 70 20.16 -9.02 -7.69
CA LYS A 70 20.69 -10.36 -7.87
C LYS A 70 22.04 -10.29 -8.57
N LYS A 71 22.97 -11.15 -8.17
CA LYS A 71 24.27 -11.26 -8.82
C LYS A 71 24.09 -11.64 -10.30
N GLY A 72 24.66 -10.84 -11.19
CA GLY A 72 24.57 -11.04 -12.65
C GLY A 72 23.28 -10.51 -13.28
N ASP A 73 22.50 -9.73 -12.56
CA ASP A 73 21.28 -9.09 -13.04
C ASP A 73 21.40 -7.58 -12.84
N ASP A 74 21.29 -6.81 -13.92
CA ASP A 74 21.45 -5.35 -13.87
C ASP A 74 20.18 -4.65 -13.37
N ARG A 75 19.01 -5.32 -13.38
CA ARG A 75 17.75 -4.72 -12.97
C ARG A 75 17.55 -4.89 -11.47
N LEU A 76 17.34 -3.77 -10.80
CA LEU A 76 17.08 -3.68 -9.36
C LEU A 76 15.68 -4.20 -9.01
N THR A 77 15.51 -4.65 -7.76
CA THR A 77 14.25 -5.13 -7.22
C THR A 77 13.84 -4.28 -6.02
N LEU A 78 12.65 -3.69 -6.09
CA LEU A 78 12.06 -2.89 -5.02
C LEU A 78 11.29 -3.80 -4.06
N ASN A 79 11.66 -3.79 -2.79
CA ASN A 79 10.94 -4.44 -1.69
C ASN A 79 10.37 -3.39 -0.74
N GLY A 80 9.38 -3.75 0.04
CA GLY A 80 8.76 -2.85 1.01
C GLY A 80 8.41 -3.52 2.32
N ILE A 81 8.47 -2.75 3.41
CA ILE A 81 7.98 -3.15 4.73
C ILE A 81 6.87 -2.17 5.12
N LEU A 82 5.64 -2.68 5.19
CA LEU A 82 4.49 -1.93 5.66
C LEU A 82 4.34 -2.13 7.16
N ASN A 83 4.35 -1.04 7.92
CA ASN A 83 4.07 -1.06 9.35
C ASN A 83 2.64 -0.61 9.62
N GLN A 84 1.90 -1.45 10.33
CA GLN A 84 0.52 -1.21 10.69
C GLN A 84 0.32 -1.42 12.20
N ARG A 85 -0.33 -0.44 12.87
CA ARG A 85 -0.56 -0.49 14.32
C ARG A 85 -1.76 -1.33 14.72
N SER A 86 -2.75 -1.47 13.84
CA SER A 86 -4.02 -2.12 14.15
C SER A 86 -4.65 -2.64 12.86
N GLN A 87 -5.18 -3.86 12.89
CA GLN A 87 -5.75 -4.53 11.74
C GLN A 87 -6.99 -5.34 12.13
N ASP A 88 -8.16 -4.89 11.69
CA ASP A 88 -9.34 -5.76 11.60
C ASP A 88 -9.12 -6.74 10.45
N VAL A 89 -8.88 -8.00 10.79
CA VAL A 89 -8.51 -9.04 9.83
C VAL A 89 -9.63 -9.31 8.82
N LEU A 90 -10.88 -9.28 9.26
CA LEU A 90 -12.02 -9.53 8.37
C LEU A 90 -12.30 -8.34 7.43
N ALA A 91 -12.42 -7.15 8.00
CA ALA A 91 -12.98 -6.02 7.26
C ALA A 91 -11.93 -5.22 6.48
N ALA A 92 -10.67 -5.17 6.94
CA ALA A 92 -9.71 -4.20 6.43
C ALA A 92 -8.39 -4.77 5.89
N ASN A 93 -8.05 -6.04 6.20
CA ASN A 93 -6.75 -6.59 5.86
C ASN A 93 -6.46 -6.52 4.35
N ASN A 94 -7.37 -6.99 3.54
CA ASN A 94 -7.19 -7.03 2.08
C ASN A 94 -7.05 -5.62 1.47
N TRP A 95 -7.76 -4.63 2.00
CA TRP A 95 -7.69 -3.26 1.52
C TRP A 95 -6.31 -2.64 1.72
N ASN A 96 -5.76 -2.79 2.94
CA ASN A 96 -4.45 -2.22 3.25
C ASN A 96 -3.34 -2.89 2.43
N VAL A 97 -3.32 -4.23 2.39
CA VAL A 97 -2.30 -4.97 1.64
C VAL A 97 -2.35 -4.63 0.15
N CYS A 98 -3.54 -4.67 -0.47
CA CYS A 98 -3.69 -4.35 -1.89
C CYS A 98 -3.28 -2.91 -2.21
N GLN A 99 -3.64 -1.94 -1.36
CA GLN A 99 -3.28 -0.54 -1.55
C GLN A 99 -1.75 -0.37 -1.63
N TYR A 100 -1.01 -0.95 -0.72
CA TYR A 100 0.45 -0.81 -0.68
C TYR A 100 1.17 -1.68 -1.70
N ALA A 101 0.60 -2.83 -2.07
CA ALA A 101 1.09 -3.63 -3.19
C ALA A 101 1.00 -2.83 -4.51
N VAL A 102 -0.15 -2.21 -4.78
CA VAL A 102 -0.33 -1.33 -5.96
C VAL A 102 0.67 -0.17 -5.93
N LEU A 103 0.85 0.48 -4.76
CA LEU A 103 1.85 1.55 -4.61
C LEU A 103 3.26 1.07 -4.98
N MET A 104 3.65 -0.14 -4.53
CA MET A 104 4.95 -0.73 -4.89
C MET A 104 5.09 -0.95 -6.40
N HIS A 105 4.04 -1.46 -7.06
CA HIS A 105 4.04 -1.63 -8.51
C HIS A 105 4.23 -0.31 -9.25
N MET A 106 3.50 0.74 -8.83
CA MET A 106 3.62 2.07 -9.42
C MET A 106 5.02 2.64 -9.25
N LEU A 107 5.58 2.60 -8.03
CA LEU A 107 6.93 3.08 -7.75
C LEU A 107 8.00 2.30 -8.51
N ALA A 108 7.90 0.97 -8.53
CA ALA A 108 8.84 0.12 -9.25
C ALA A 108 8.83 0.44 -10.76
N GLN A 109 7.64 0.62 -11.36
CA GLN A 109 7.53 0.96 -12.78
C GLN A 109 8.16 2.31 -13.12
N VAL A 110 7.86 3.37 -12.35
CA VAL A 110 8.41 4.71 -12.65
C VAL A 110 9.90 4.84 -12.33
N CYS A 111 10.45 3.89 -11.56
CA CYS A 111 11.88 3.81 -11.24
C CYS A 111 12.62 2.74 -12.05
N ASP A 112 11.94 2.07 -13.00
CA ASP A 112 12.48 0.96 -13.82
C ASP A 112 13.06 -0.19 -12.98
N MET A 113 12.33 -0.59 -11.94
CA MET A 113 12.67 -1.69 -11.05
C MET A 113 11.70 -2.85 -11.21
N ARG A 114 12.10 -4.05 -10.76
CA ARG A 114 11.17 -5.15 -10.52
C ARG A 114 10.45 -4.94 -9.21
N VAL A 115 9.22 -5.40 -9.13
CA VAL A 115 8.52 -5.52 -7.85
C VAL A 115 9.03 -6.76 -7.13
N GLY A 116 9.41 -6.60 -5.88
CA GLY A 116 9.87 -7.67 -4.99
C GLY A 116 8.81 -8.03 -3.95
N GLU A 117 9.23 -8.15 -2.70
CA GLU A 117 8.41 -8.59 -1.59
C GLU A 117 7.79 -7.41 -0.84
N LEU A 118 6.53 -7.56 -0.42
CA LEU A 118 5.87 -6.71 0.55
C LEU A 118 5.76 -7.46 1.87
N VAL A 119 6.55 -7.05 2.86
CA VAL A 119 6.45 -7.55 4.24
C VAL A 119 5.45 -6.68 4.99
N HIS A 120 4.39 -7.28 5.52
CA HIS A 120 3.35 -6.59 6.27
C HIS A 120 3.51 -6.89 7.76
N VAL A 121 3.92 -5.89 8.54
CA VAL A 121 4.12 -5.99 9.99
C VAL A 121 2.92 -5.37 10.69
N ILE A 122 2.21 -6.17 11.46
CA ILE A 122 0.99 -5.76 12.16
C ILE A 122 1.23 -5.89 13.66
N ALA A 123 1.08 -4.80 14.41
CA ALA A 123 1.28 -4.81 15.87
C ALA A 123 0.08 -5.43 16.61
N ASP A 124 -1.13 -5.15 16.15
CA ASP A 124 -2.38 -5.70 16.70
C ASP A 124 -3.28 -6.19 15.57
N ALA A 125 -3.22 -7.50 15.29
CA ALA A 125 -4.11 -8.19 14.37
C ALA A 125 -5.25 -8.82 15.18
N HIS A 126 -6.48 -8.37 14.95
CA HIS A 126 -7.63 -8.79 15.73
C HIS A 126 -8.83 -9.20 14.89
N ILE A 127 -9.66 -10.07 15.45
CA ILE A 127 -10.96 -10.48 14.93
C ILE A 127 -11.97 -10.18 16.05
N TYR A 128 -12.97 -9.35 15.75
CA TYR A 128 -14.04 -9.09 16.72
C TYR A 128 -14.88 -10.34 16.95
N ASP A 129 -15.39 -10.52 18.17
CA ASP A 129 -16.18 -11.72 18.55
C ASP A 129 -17.35 -11.98 17.60
N ARG A 130 -18.04 -10.93 17.16
CA ARG A 130 -19.15 -11.00 16.19
C ARG A 130 -18.70 -11.42 14.79
N HIS A 131 -17.43 -11.31 14.47
CA HIS A 131 -16.85 -11.72 13.18
C HIS A 131 -16.32 -13.15 13.19
N VAL A 132 -16.13 -13.77 14.35
CA VAL A 132 -15.57 -15.13 14.47
C VAL A 132 -16.37 -16.17 13.65
N PRO A 133 -17.72 -16.21 13.67
CA PRO A 133 -18.47 -17.15 12.85
C PRO A 133 -18.23 -16.96 11.35
N ILE A 134 -18.13 -15.70 10.90
CA ILE A 134 -17.89 -15.34 9.49
C ILE A 134 -16.48 -15.78 9.07
N VAL A 135 -15.49 -15.54 9.90
CA VAL A 135 -14.11 -15.95 9.61
C VAL A 135 -14.01 -17.48 9.54
N LYS A 136 -14.69 -18.22 10.44
CA LYS A 136 -14.74 -19.68 10.38
C LYS A 136 -15.36 -20.20 9.07
N GLU A 137 -16.41 -19.57 8.60
CA GLU A 137 -16.98 -19.87 7.28
C GLU A 137 -15.99 -19.58 6.14
N LEU A 138 -15.31 -18.44 6.19
CA LEU A 138 -14.38 -18.03 5.12
C LEU A 138 -13.18 -18.97 4.99
N ILE A 139 -12.63 -19.48 6.09
CA ILE A 139 -11.48 -20.39 6.04
C ILE A 139 -11.81 -21.77 5.47
N GLU A 140 -13.10 -22.17 5.52
CA GLU A 140 -13.58 -23.42 4.95
C GLU A 140 -13.91 -23.30 3.44
N ARG A 141 -13.92 -22.09 2.89
CA ARG A 141 -14.25 -21.87 1.47
C ARG A 141 -13.09 -22.33 0.56
N PRO A 142 -13.41 -22.76 -0.67
CA PRO A 142 -12.40 -23.10 -1.66
C PRO A 142 -11.44 -21.94 -1.89
N GLN A 143 -10.16 -22.24 -2.00
CA GLN A 143 -9.16 -21.29 -2.43
C GLN A 143 -9.09 -21.28 -3.96
N TYR A 144 -8.99 -20.08 -4.55
CA TYR A 144 -8.88 -19.91 -5.99
C TYR A 144 -7.46 -19.47 -6.36
N ASP A 145 -7.11 -19.61 -7.62
CA ASP A 145 -5.85 -19.12 -8.15
C ASP A 145 -5.74 -17.60 -7.98
N ALA A 146 -4.53 -17.13 -7.78
CA ALA A 146 -4.27 -15.70 -7.68
C ALA A 146 -4.63 -14.99 -8.98
N PRO A 147 -5.33 -13.85 -8.92
CA PRO A 147 -5.64 -13.06 -10.10
C PRO A 147 -4.37 -12.46 -10.72
N LYS A 148 -4.46 -12.09 -11.98
CA LYS A 148 -3.39 -11.37 -12.66
C LYS A 148 -3.56 -9.87 -12.46
N PHE A 149 -2.50 -9.23 -12.00
CA PHE A 149 -2.41 -7.78 -11.88
C PHE A 149 -1.77 -7.20 -13.13
N TRP A 150 -2.38 -6.16 -13.69
CA TRP A 150 -1.84 -5.41 -14.81
C TRP A 150 -1.80 -3.92 -14.48
N LEU A 151 -0.68 -3.31 -14.79
CA LEU A 151 -0.47 -1.86 -14.68
C LEU A 151 -0.06 -1.36 -16.08
N ASN A 152 -0.66 -0.25 -16.53
CA ASN A 152 -0.39 0.31 -17.86
C ASN A 152 1.12 0.63 -18.01
N PRO A 153 1.86 -0.08 -18.89
CA PRO A 153 3.30 0.06 -19.00
C PRO A 153 3.75 1.38 -19.62
N ASP A 154 2.83 2.12 -20.25
CA ASP A 154 3.14 3.38 -20.93
C ASP A 154 3.28 4.56 -19.96
N ILE A 155 2.73 4.43 -18.74
CA ILE A 155 2.81 5.47 -17.71
C ILE A 155 4.21 5.47 -17.08
N LYS A 156 4.90 6.61 -17.19
CA LYS A 156 6.26 6.83 -16.66
C LYS A 156 6.34 7.90 -15.56
N ASP A 157 5.26 8.62 -15.35
CA ASP A 157 5.11 9.61 -14.27
C ASP A 157 4.11 9.09 -13.25
N PHE A 158 4.51 9.08 -11.98
CA PHE A 158 3.69 8.57 -10.87
C PHE A 158 2.31 9.25 -10.77
N TYR A 159 2.26 10.53 -11.07
CA TYR A 159 1.03 11.33 -10.92
C TYR A 159 0.07 11.22 -12.13
N GLN A 160 0.49 10.54 -13.20
CA GLN A 160 -0.36 10.28 -14.36
C GLN A 160 -1.20 9.02 -14.23
N PHE A 161 -0.91 8.15 -13.27
CA PHE A 161 -1.73 6.95 -13.04
C PHE A 161 -3.17 7.32 -12.66
N THR A 162 -4.10 6.67 -13.34
CA THR A 162 -5.54 6.72 -13.08
C THR A 162 -6.06 5.33 -12.72
N THR A 163 -7.33 5.23 -12.37
CA THR A 163 -7.98 3.94 -12.13
C THR A 163 -8.06 3.06 -13.37
N ASP A 164 -8.05 3.64 -14.55
CA ASP A 164 -8.13 2.92 -15.83
C ASP A 164 -6.80 2.24 -16.20
N ASP A 165 -5.70 2.68 -15.57
CA ASP A 165 -4.36 2.14 -15.77
C ASP A 165 -4.07 0.91 -14.89
N ILE A 166 -5.02 0.50 -14.06
CA ILE A 166 -4.88 -0.61 -13.12
C ILE A 166 -5.99 -1.62 -13.39
N LYS A 167 -5.62 -2.88 -13.68
CA LYS A 167 -6.58 -3.95 -13.93
C LYS A 167 -6.23 -5.21 -13.15
N ILE A 168 -7.27 -5.91 -12.74
CA ILE A 168 -7.19 -7.26 -12.18
C ILE A 168 -8.01 -8.16 -13.09
N THR A 169 -7.38 -9.19 -13.64
CA THR A 169 -8.04 -10.17 -14.50
C THR A 169 -7.98 -11.55 -13.87
N ASP A 170 -8.84 -12.46 -14.32
CA ASP A 170 -8.94 -13.82 -13.80
C ASP A 170 -9.27 -13.88 -12.30
N TYR A 171 -9.96 -12.85 -11.79
CA TYR A 171 -10.37 -12.78 -10.39
C TYR A 171 -11.64 -13.60 -10.17
N VAL A 172 -11.49 -14.74 -9.50
CA VAL A 172 -12.59 -15.63 -9.11
C VAL A 172 -12.86 -15.46 -7.63
N THR A 173 -14.12 -15.29 -7.27
CA THR A 173 -14.54 -15.17 -5.87
C THR A 173 -15.68 -16.13 -5.55
N GLY A 174 -15.81 -16.50 -4.28
CA GLY A 174 -17.02 -17.08 -3.74
C GLY A 174 -18.14 -16.04 -3.61
N GLU A 175 -19.28 -16.47 -3.08
CA GLU A 175 -20.39 -15.57 -2.80
C GLU A 175 -19.99 -14.50 -1.78
N GLN A 176 -20.38 -13.24 -2.06
CA GLN A 176 -20.11 -12.15 -1.15
C GLN A 176 -20.89 -12.28 0.15
N ILE A 177 -20.24 -12.22 1.28
CA ILE A 177 -20.88 -12.11 2.58
C ILE A 177 -21.43 -10.69 2.74
N LYS A 178 -22.73 -10.61 2.99
CA LYS A 178 -23.45 -9.34 3.19
C LYS A 178 -23.71 -9.12 4.67
N ASP A 179 -24.05 -7.89 5.00
CA ASP A 179 -24.51 -7.48 6.35
C ASP A 179 -23.50 -7.83 7.47
N ILE A 180 -22.21 -7.68 7.16
CA ILE A 180 -21.15 -7.84 8.17
C ILE A 180 -21.38 -6.80 9.27
N PRO A 181 -21.55 -7.21 10.54
CA PRO A 181 -21.83 -6.28 11.62
C PRO A 181 -20.64 -5.34 11.86
N ILE A 182 -20.92 -4.04 11.93
CA ILE A 182 -19.89 -3.05 12.26
C ILE A 182 -19.46 -3.27 13.71
N ALA A 183 -18.17 -3.45 13.91
CA ALA A 183 -17.57 -3.49 15.24
C ALA A 183 -17.23 -2.04 15.67
N VAL A 184 -17.71 -1.67 16.85
CA VAL A 184 -17.49 -0.34 17.47
C VAL A 184 -16.75 -0.58 18.77
#